data_402c79acbdb8e66f77587241fb64828c
#
_entry.id   402c79acbdb8e66f77587241fb64828c
#
_cell.length_a   1.000
_cell.length_b   1.000
_cell.length_c   1.000
_cell.angle_alpha   90.00
_cell.angle_beta   90.00
_cell.angle_gamma   90.00
#
_symmetry.space_group_name_H-M   'P 1'
#
loop_
_entity.id
_entity.type
_entity.pdbx_description
1 polymer ?
#
loop_
_entity_poly.entity_id
_entity_poly.type
_entity_poly.pdbx_seq_one_letter_code
_entity_poly.pdbx_strand_id
1 'polypeptide(L)'
;ISGMQAIVDSAMVSYERLPMLEIVFDRLLRMMSTSLRNLTSDNVEVSLDSITSIRFGDYLETIPMPAMISVFKAEEWDNYGLMIVDSALIYSIVDVLLGGRRGTAAMRIEGRPYTTIERNLVERMVTVVLSDLSAAFDPLSPVTFRFDRLETNPRFATIARPANAAVLARLRIDMEDRGG
;
A
#
# COMPACT_ATOMS: atom_id res chain seq x y z
N ILE A 1 0.17 -21.73 11.05
CA ILE A 1 -0.30 -20.33 10.96
C ILE A 1 0.92 -19.43 10.80
N SER A 2 0.87 -18.57 9.81
CA SER A 2 1.95 -17.61 9.57
C SER A 2 1.99 -16.53 10.64
N GLY A 3 3.12 -15.82 10.77
CA GLY A 3 3.25 -14.70 11.69
C GLY A 3 2.24 -13.59 11.43
N MET A 4 1.95 -13.30 10.16
CA MET A 4 0.94 -12.31 9.79
C MET A 4 -0.46 -12.77 10.24
N GLN A 5 -0.81 -14.03 10.01
CA GLN A 5 -2.09 -14.58 10.44
C GLN A 5 -2.21 -14.56 11.97
N ALA A 6 -1.13 -14.87 12.68
CA ALA A 6 -1.13 -14.82 14.13
C ALA A 6 -1.37 -13.40 14.65
N ILE A 7 -0.78 -12.38 14.02
CA ILE A 7 -0.99 -10.97 14.38
C ILE A 7 -2.44 -10.58 14.10
N VAL A 8 -2.98 -10.95 12.95
CA VAL A 8 -4.36 -10.66 12.56
C VAL A 8 -5.34 -11.33 13.52
N ASP A 9 -5.16 -12.61 13.79
CA ASP A 9 -6.03 -13.34 14.71
C ASP A 9 -5.98 -12.74 16.12
N SER A 10 -4.78 -12.36 16.59
CA SER A 10 -4.60 -11.69 17.86
C SER A 10 -5.28 -10.33 17.89
N ALA A 11 -5.21 -9.56 16.80
CA ALA A 11 -5.87 -8.27 16.70
C ALA A 11 -7.39 -8.40 16.72
N MET A 12 -7.94 -9.46 16.12
CA MET A 12 -9.39 -9.76 16.15
C MET A 12 -9.89 -10.18 17.53
N VAL A 13 -9.06 -10.88 18.30
CA VAL A 13 -9.41 -11.41 19.62
C VAL A 13 -9.02 -10.43 20.74
N SER A 14 -7.94 -9.67 20.55
CA SER A 14 -7.40 -8.77 21.56
C SER A 14 -7.06 -7.40 20.95
N TYR A 15 -7.75 -6.37 21.42
CA TYR A 15 -7.45 -4.98 21.04
C TYR A 15 -6.06 -4.52 21.49
N GLU A 16 -5.38 -5.26 22.35
CA GLU A 16 -4.07 -4.87 22.88
C GLU A 16 -2.99 -4.82 21.80
N ARG A 17 -3.14 -5.54 20.69
CA ARG A 17 -2.16 -5.56 19.61
C ARG A 17 -2.34 -4.45 18.58
N LEU A 18 -3.53 -3.86 18.47
CA LEU A 18 -3.76 -2.74 17.57
C LEU A 18 -2.91 -1.51 17.91
N PRO A 19 -2.74 -1.14 19.22
CA PRO A 19 -1.82 -0.06 19.57
C PRO A 19 -0.37 -0.29 19.13
N MET A 20 0.10 -1.54 19.12
CA MET A 20 1.45 -1.87 18.64
C MET A 20 1.55 -1.64 17.12
N LEU A 21 0.52 -1.99 16.37
CA LEU A 21 0.45 -1.70 14.94
C LEU A 21 0.39 -0.21 14.68
N GLU A 22 -0.32 0.55 15.50
CA GLU A 22 -0.36 2.01 15.40
C GLU A 22 1.04 2.62 15.54
N ILE A 23 1.85 2.11 16.46
CA ILE A 23 3.25 2.56 16.62
C ILE A 23 4.06 2.25 15.35
N VAL A 24 3.90 1.05 14.80
CA VAL A 24 4.58 0.65 13.56
C VAL A 24 4.17 1.58 12.41
N PHE A 25 2.88 1.81 12.24
CA PHE A 25 2.39 2.67 11.16
C PHE A 25 2.77 4.13 11.37
N ASP A 26 2.82 4.61 12.62
CA ASP A 26 3.31 5.94 12.91
C ASP A 26 4.77 6.13 12.45
N ARG A 27 5.61 5.14 12.70
CA ARG A 27 6.99 5.12 12.17
C ARG A 27 7.00 5.08 10.65
N LEU A 28 6.13 4.23 10.06
CA LEU A 28 6.03 4.09 8.61
C LEU A 28 5.68 5.42 7.95
N LEU A 29 4.74 6.18 8.50
CA LEU A 29 4.32 7.47 7.95
C LEU A 29 5.51 8.44 7.83
N ARG A 30 6.33 8.52 8.86
CA ARG A 30 7.51 9.38 8.86
C ARG A 30 8.54 8.93 7.81
N MET A 31 8.79 7.63 7.73
CA MET A 31 9.71 7.07 6.75
C MET A 31 9.20 7.26 5.32
N MET A 32 7.92 7.00 5.08
CA MET A 32 7.30 7.18 3.77
C MET A 32 7.33 8.64 3.32
N SER A 33 7.04 9.57 4.23
CA SER A 33 7.08 11.00 3.89
C SER A 33 8.47 11.38 3.38
N THR A 34 9.52 10.95 4.06
CA THR A 34 10.90 11.20 3.62
C THR A 34 11.22 10.50 2.31
N SER A 35 10.91 9.21 2.21
CA SER A 35 11.22 8.41 1.01
C SER A 35 10.47 8.92 -0.22
N LEU A 36 9.20 9.27 -0.08
CA LEU A 36 8.40 9.75 -1.20
C LEU A 36 8.79 11.17 -1.60
N ARG A 37 9.20 12.02 -0.67
CA ARG A 37 9.79 13.34 -1.01
C ARG A 37 11.07 13.16 -1.81
N ASN A 38 11.93 12.23 -1.43
CA ASN A 38 13.16 11.94 -2.16
C ASN A 38 12.88 11.35 -3.55
N LEU A 39 11.90 10.45 -3.65
CA LEU A 39 11.54 9.81 -4.91
C LEU A 39 10.94 10.82 -5.91
N THR A 40 10.07 11.70 -5.44
CA THR A 40 9.31 12.61 -6.28
C THR A 40 9.94 13.99 -6.42
N SER A 41 10.88 14.35 -5.55
CA SER A 41 11.39 15.71 -5.41
C SER A 41 10.27 16.73 -5.21
N ASP A 42 9.20 16.30 -4.55
CA ASP A 42 8.01 17.12 -4.28
C ASP A 42 7.68 17.08 -2.79
N ASN A 43 6.85 18.00 -2.35
CA ASN A 43 6.39 18.02 -0.98
C ASN A 43 5.28 16.96 -0.81
N VAL A 44 5.55 15.97 0.02
CA VAL A 44 4.63 14.85 0.24
C VAL A 44 4.37 14.70 1.73
N GLU A 45 3.11 14.62 2.10
CA GLU A 45 2.69 14.30 3.46
C GLU A 45 1.89 13.00 3.46
N VAL A 46 2.22 12.12 4.39
CA VAL A 46 1.54 10.85 4.56
C VAL A 46 0.86 10.82 5.91
N SER A 47 -0.41 10.50 5.92
CA SER A 47 -1.20 10.38 7.14
C SER A 47 -1.92 9.03 7.19
N LEU A 48 -2.29 8.62 8.40
CA LEU A 48 -3.04 7.40 8.65
C LEU A 48 -4.51 7.74 8.82
N ASP A 49 -5.37 7.22 7.93
CA ASP A 49 -6.81 7.38 8.06
C ASP A 49 -7.40 6.40 9.07
N SER A 50 -7.01 5.14 8.97
CA SER A 50 -7.56 4.12 9.87
C SER A 50 -6.74 2.83 9.85
N ILE A 51 -6.82 2.09 10.94
CA ILE A 51 -6.41 0.69 11.02
C ILE A 51 -7.61 -0.08 11.53
N THR A 52 -8.11 -1.03 10.74
CA THR A 52 -9.28 -1.83 11.07
C THR A 52 -9.06 -3.28 10.73
N SER A 53 -9.89 -4.14 11.30
CA SER A 53 -9.95 -5.55 10.89
C SER A 53 -11.13 -5.74 9.94
N ILE A 54 -10.90 -6.51 8.89
CA ILE A 54 -11.92 -6.78 7.87
C ILE A 54 -11.75 -8.21 7.36
N ARG A 55 -12.83 -8.80 6.86
CA ARG A 55 -12.72 -10.05 6.14
C ARG A 55 -12.13 -9.80 4.77
N PHE A 56 -11.21 -10.66 4.37
CA PHE A 56 -10.46 -10.47 3.13
C PHE A 56 -11.36 -10.40 1.90
N GLY A 57 -12.34 -11.29 1.79
CA GLY A 57 -13.28 -11.31 0.66
C GLY A 57 -14.12 -10.04 0.58
N ASP A 58 -14.56 -9.53 1.73
CA ASP A 58 -15.33 -8.28 1.78
C ASP A 58 -14.46 -7.10 1.30
N TYR A 59 -13.20 -7.09 1.69
CA TYR A 59 -12.29 -6.04 1.25
C TYR A 59 -12.08 -6.04 -0.27
N LEU A 60 -11.86 -7.22 -0.87
CA LEU A 60 -11.66 -7.32 -2.32
C LEU A 60 -12.81 -6.73 -3.12
N GLU A 61 -14.04 -6.89 -2.63
CA GLU A 61 -15.24 -6.34 -3.28
C GLU A 61 -15.33 -4.82 -3.17
N THR A 62 -14.63 -4.22 -2.20
CA THR A 62 -14.68 -2.77 -1.96
C THR A 62 -13.61 -2.00 -2.72
N ILE A 63 -12.68 -2.66 -3.38
CA ILE A 63 -11.58 -1.98 -4.08
C ILE A 63 -12.14 -1.17 -5.26
N PRO A 64 -12.00 0.18 -5.22
CA PRO A 64 -12.47 1.00 -6.33
C PRO A 64 -11.63 0.74 -7.59
N MET A 65 -12.27 0.47 -8.70
CA MET A 65 -11.58 0.26 -9.97
C MET A 65 -11.63 1.52 -10.83
N PRO A 66 -10.60 1.83 -11.60
CA PRO A 66 -9.34 1.10 -11.73
C PRO A 66 -8.39 1.35 -10.55
N ALA A 67 -7.59 0.35 -10.22
CA ALA A 67 -6.53 0.44 -9.20
C ALA A 67 -5.39 -0.48 -9.59
N MET A 68 -4.22 -0.26 -8.99
CA MET A 68 -3.13 -1.22 -9.05
C MET A 68 -3.02 -1.92 -7.70
N ILE A 69 -2.98 -3.25 -7.75
CA ILE A 69 -2.91 -4.11 -6.59
C ILE A 69 -1.54 -4.75 -6.57
N SER A 70 -0.70 -4.32 -5.64
CA SER A 70 0.63 -4.92 -5.48
C SER A 70 0.53 -6.06 -4.49
N VAL A 71 0.90 -7.25 -4.94
CA VAL A 71 1.01 -8.41 -4.08
C VAL A 71 2.44 -8.46 -3.56
N PHE A 72 2.61 -8.54 -2.25
CA PHE A 72 3.92 -8.66 -1.63
C PHE A 72 3.96 -9.85 -0.69
N LYS A 73 5.16 -10.33 -0.41
CA LYS A 73 5.39 -11.45 0.50
C LYS A 73 6.11 -10.97 1.75
N ALA A 74 5.58 -11.32 2.91
CA ALA A 74 6.29 -11.24 4.18
C ALA A 74 7.09 -12.54 4.35
N GLU A 75 8.37 -12.50 4.01
CA GLU A 75 9.17 -13.72 3.85
C GLU A 75 9.26 -14.54 5.14
N GLU A 76 9.57 -13.90 6.26
CA GLU A 76 9.74 -14.56 7.55
C GLU A 76 8.43 -15.11 8.10
N TRP A 77 7.30 -14.57 7.64
CA TRP A 77 5.97 -15.02 8.05
C TRP A 77 5.35 -16.01 7.07
N ASP A 78 6.02 -16.27 5.94
CA ASP A 78 5.54 -17.12 4.85
C ASP A 78 4.09 -16.81 4.47
N ASN A 79 3.80 -15.54 4.29
CA ASN A 79 2.46 -15.07 3.99
C ASN A 79 2.51 -13.86 3.07
N TYR A 80 1.36 -13.54 2.48
CA TYR A 80 1.24 -12.48 1.49
C TYR A 80 0.39 -11.34 2.02
N GLY A 81 0.61 -10.16 1.46
CA GLY A 81 -0.20 -8.98 1.70
C GLY A 81 -0.49 -8.25 0.39
N LEU A 82 -1.39 -7.29 0.47
CA LEU A 82 -1.75 -6.45 -0.66
C LEU A 82 -1.49 -4.99 -0.33
N MET A 83 -0.97 -4.27 -1.29
CA MET A 83 -0.88 -2.81 -1.25
C MET A 83 -1.62 -2.27 -2.46
N ILE A 84 -2.75 -1.63 -2.21
CA ILE A 84 -3.63 -1.11 -3.25
C ILE A 84 -3.32 0.37 -3.44
N VAL A 85 -3.06 0.75 -4.68
CA VAL A 85 -2.82 2.14 -5.06
C VAL A 85 -4.00 2.58 -5.93
N ASP A 86 -4.73 3.60 -5.47
CA ASP A 86 -5.89 4.09 -6.21
C ASP A 86 -5.47 4.89 -7.45
N SER A 87 -6.42 5.11 -8.35
CA SER A 87 -6.12 5.73 -9.64
C SER A 87 -5.66 7.19 -9.49
N ALA A 88 -6.19 7.93 -8.53
CA ALA A 88 -5.77 9.31 -8.30
C ALA A 88 -4.29 9.39 -7.92
N LEU A 89 -3.86 8.54 -7.02
CA LEU A 89 -2.46 8.47 -6.60
C LEU A 89 -1.57 7.95 -7.75
N ILE A 90 -2.02 6.95 -8.49
CA ILE A 90 -1.29 6.43 -9.66
C ILE A 90 -0.95 7.57 -10.63
N TYR A 91 -1.95 8.35 -11.02
CA TYR A 91 -1.74 9.43 -11.97
C TYR A 91 -0.88 10.56 -11.40
N SER A 92 -1.03 10.86 -10.11
CA SER A 92 -0.19 11.87 -9.44
C SER A 92 1.29 11.45 -9.44
N ILE A 93 1.57 10.20 -9.09
CA ILE A 93 2.94 9.66 -9.05
C ILE A 93 3.54 9.59 -10.46
N VAL A 94 2.79 9.09 -11.42
CA VAL A 94 3.25 8.99 -12.82
C VAL A 94 3.56 10.38 -13.37
N ASP A 95 2.67 11.34 -13.14
CA ASP A 95 2.87 12.71 -13.60
C ASP A 95 4.14 13.33 -13.00
N VAL A 96 4.35 13.18 -11.71
CA VAL A 96 5.55 13.69 -11.04
C VAL A 96 6.82 13.01 -11.55
N LEU A 97 6.83 11.68 -11.65
CA LEU A 97 8.03 10.92 -12.03
C LEU A 97 8.38 11.11 -13.52
N LEU A 98 7.41 11.46 -14.36
CA LEU A 98 7.66 11.82 -15.76
C LEU A 98 7.96 13.30 -15.95
N GLY A 99 8.09 14.07 -14.85
CA GLY A 99 8.45 15.48 -14.90
C GLY A 99 7.29 16.40 -15.25
N GLY A 100 6.05 15.95 -15.04
CA GLY A 100 4.87 16.76 -15.28
C GLY A 100 4.80 17.99 -14.39
N ARG A 101 4.24 19.09 -14.94
CA ARG A 101 4.02 20.32 -14.18
C ARG A 101 2.74 20.23 -13.38
N ARG A 102 2.71 20.93 -12.25
CA ARG A 102 1.49 21.05 -11.45
C ARG A 102 0.33 21.57 -12.29
N GLY A 103 -0.82 20.95 -12.14
CA GLY A 103 -2.04 21.34 -12.85
C GLY A 103 -2.12 20.95 -14.31
N THR A 104 -1.08 20.31 -14.84
CA THR A 104 -1.08 19.78 -16.21
C THR A 104 -1.26 18.26 -16.19
N ALA A 105 -2.23 17.78 -15.43
CA ALA A 105 -2.52 16.35 -15.41
C ALA A 105 -2.78 15.87 -16.85
N ALA A 106 -2.06 14.83 -17.26
CA ALA A 106 -2.29 14.20 -18.56
C ALA A 106 -3.75 13.84 -18.69
N MET A 107 -4.33 14.05 -19.88
CA MET A 107 -5.71 13.68 -20.14
C MET A 107 -5.90 12.20 -19.86
N ARG A 108 -6.69 11.90 -18.84
CA ARG A 108 -7.03 10.53 -18.48
C ARG A 108 -8.06 10.02 -19.43
N ILE A 109 -7.75 8.96 -20.12
CA ILE A 109 -8.74 8.23 -20.90
C ILE A 109 -9.30 7.15 -20.00
N GLU A 110 -10.53 7.34 -19.53
CA GLU A 110 -11.20 6.36 -18.70
C GLU A 110 -11.35 5.03 -19.45
N GLY A 111 -11.16 3.95 -18.72
CA GLY A 111 -11.32 2.59 -19.24
C GLY A 111 -10.13 2.03 -20.00
N ARG A 112 -9.07 2.79 -20.24
CA ARG A 112 -7.87 2.22 -20.85
C ARG A 112 -7.05 1.46 -19.84
N PRO A 113 -6.39 0.35 -20.24
CA PRO A 113 -5.44 -0.34 -19.37
C PRO A 113 -4.26 0.56 -19.00
N TYR A 114 -3.67 0.32 -17.84
CA TYR A 114 -2.42 0.98 -17.47
C TYR A 114 -1.29 0.55 -18.39
N THR A 115 -0.45 1.51 -18.77
CA THR A 115 0.72 1.25 -19.62
C THR A 115 1.82 0.54 -18.81
N THR A 116 2.76 -0.07 -19.54
CA THR A 116 3.95 -0.68 -18.92
C THR A 116 4.76 0.37 -18.14
N ILE A 117 4.90 1.58 -18.67
CA ILE A 117 5.61 2.67 -18.00
C ILE A 117 4.90 3.02 -16.69
N GLU A 118 3.58 3.18 -16.71
CA GLU A 118 2.79 3.48 -15.52
C GLU A 118 2.95 2.37 -14.46
N ARG A 119 2.86 1.11 -14.88
CA ARG A 119 3.05 -0.03 -13.99
C ARG A 119 4.45 -0.04 -13.35
N ASN A 120 5.48 0.21 -14.14
CA ASN A 120 6.86 0.22 -13.64
C ASN A 120 7.11 1.35 -12.65
N LEU A 121 6.53 2.52 -12.85
CA LEU A 121 6.66 3.65 -11.94
C LEU A 121 5.96 3.39 -10.61
N VAL A 122 4.77 2.80 -10.65
CA VAL A 122 4.06 2.41 -9.42
C VAL A 122 4.82 1.30 -8.69
N GLU A 123 5.36 0.32 -9.39
CA GLU A 123 6.20 -0.73 -8.79
C GLU A 123 7.40 -0.13 -8.07
N ARG A 124 8.05 0.86 -8.65
CA ARG A 124 9.17 1.57 -8.04
C ARG A 124 8.75 2.23 -6.72
N MET A 125 7.62 2.91 -6.70
CA MET A 125 7.06 3.51 -5.49
C MET A 125 6.74 2.45 -4.44
N VAL A 126 6.07 1.39 -4.84
CA VAL A 126 5.69 0.29 -3.93
C VAL A 126 6.92 -0.37 -3.31
N THR A 127 7.96 -0.58 -4.08
CA THR A 127 9.23 -1.16 -3.57
C THR A 127 9.83 -0.29 -2.48
N VAL A 128 9.81 1.03 -2.66
CA VAL A 128 10.29 1.99 -1.65
C VAL A 128 9.44 1.90 -0.38
N VAL A 129 8.11 1.87 -0.53
CA VAL A 129 7.19 1.77 0.62
C VAL A 129 7.36 0.44 1.36
N LEU A 130 7.54 -0.66 0.66
CA LEU A 130 7.76 -1.98 1.29
C LEU A 130 9.08 -2.01 2.07
N SER A 131 10.11 -1.35 1.58
CA SER A 131 11.37 -1.21 2.32
C SER A 131 11.16 -0.43 3.63
N ASP A 132 10.40 0.66 3.57
CA ASP A 132 10.06 1.44 4.76
C ASP A 132 9.19 0.63 5.74
N LEU A 133 8.26 -0.15 5.23
CA LEU A 133 7.42 -1.01 6.05
C LEU A 133 8.25 -2.06 6.80
N SER A 134 9.22 -2.66 6.13
CA SER A 134 10.15 -3.60 6.75
C SER A 134 10.92 -2.94 7.89
N ALA A 135 11.43 -1.74 7.67
CA ALA A 135 12.15 -0.99 8.69
C ALA A 135 11.25 -0.57 9.85
N ALA A 136 10.00 -0.22 9.56
CA ALA A 136 9.04 0.16 10.61
C ALA A 136 8.66 -1.01 11.51
N PHE A 137 8.60 -2.22 10.98
CA PHE A 137 8.30 -3.43 11.75
C PHE A 137 9.48 -3.97 12.54
N ASP A 138 10.71 -3.60 12.19
CA ASP A 138 11.91 -4.19 12.78
C ASP A 138 11.92 -4.24 14.31
N PRO A 139 11.53 -3.19 15.05
CA PRO A 139 11.48 -3.24 16.51
C PRO A 139 10.45 -4.22 17.07
N LEU A 140 9.38 -4.50 16.33
CA LEU A 140 8.35 -5.44 16.76
C LEU A 140 8.68 -6.87 16.35
N SER A 141 9.06 -7.06 15.11
CA SER A 141 9.40 -8.37 14.55
C SER A 141 10.17 -8.14 13.24
N PRO A 142 11.43 -8.60 13.16
CA PRO A 142 12.17 -8.49 11.91
C PRO A 142 11.43 -9.20 10.79
N VAL A 143 11.11 -8.49 9.73
CA VAL A 143 10.38 -9.02 8.58
C VAL A 143 10.81 -8.29 7.32
N THR A 144 10.91 -9.05 6.22
CA THR A 144 11.20 -8.51 4.90
C THR A 144 9.94 -8.59 4.05
N PHE A 145 9.42 -7.44 3.67
CA PHE A 145 8.30 -7.35 2.75
C PHE A 145 8.84 -7.19 1.33
N ARG A 146 8.65 -8.22 0.52
CA ARG A 146 9.18 -8.26 -0.84
C ARG A 146 8.06 -8.16 -1.86
N PHE A 147 8.23 -7.28 -2.84
CA PHE A 147 7.31 -7.18 -3.96
C PHE A 147 7.28 -8.51 -4.73
N ASP A 148 6.09 -9.00 -5.03
CA ASP A 148 5.89 -10.22 -5.80
C ASP A 148 5.39 -9.90 -7.21
N ARG A 149 4.24 -9.27 -7.32
CA ARG A 149 3.64 -8.93 -8.61
C ARG A 149 2.63 -7.81 -8.50
N LEU A 150 2.31 -7.22 -9.66
CA LEU A 150 1.30 -6.18 -9.79
C LEU A 150 0.10 -6.74 -10.54
N GLU A 151 -1.08 -6.57 -9.98
CA GLU A 151 -2.34 -7.00 -10.56
C GLU A 151 -3.28 -5.81 -10.74
N THR A 152 -4.11 -5.86 -11.75
CA THR A 152 -5.15 -4.85 -11.97
C THR A 152 -6.56 -5.44 -11.82
N ASN A 153 -6.66 -6.75 -11.67
CA ASN A 153 -7.90 -7.45 -11.42
C ASN A 153 -7.86 -8.10 -10.02
N PRO A 154 -8.80 -7.76 -9.12
CA PRO A 154 -8.82 -8.33 -7.77
C PRO A 154 -8.85 -9.85 -7.73
N ARG A 155 -9.38 -10.51 -8.75
CA ARG A 155 -9.41 -11.98 -8.83
C ARG A 155 -8.03 -12.60 -8.81
N PHE A 156 -7.03 -11.92 -9.36
CA PHE A 156 -5.65 -12.41 -9.40
C PHE A 156 -4.85 -12.04 -8.15
N ALA A 157 -5.48 -11.30 -7.24
CA ALA A 157 -4.90 -10.91 -5.96
C ALA A 157 -5.50 -11.68 -4.78
N THR A 158 -6.06 -12.85 -5.03
CA THR A 158 -6.65 -13.70 -3.99
C THR A 158 -5.53 -14.44 -3.28
N ILE A 159 -5.04 -13.87 -2.19
CA ILE A 159 -3.94 -14.39 -1.38
C ILE A 159 -4.40 -15.10 -0.11
N ALA A 160 -5.70 -15.07 0.17
CA ALA A 160 -6.29 -15.63 1.38
C ALA A 160 -7.72 -16.09 1.08
N ARG A 161 -8.31 -16.84 2.01
CA ARG A 161 -9.71 -17.23 1.90
C ARG A 161 -10.61 -16.02 2.17
N PRO A 162 -11.80 -15.94 1.54
CA PRO A 162 -12.72 -14.82 1.76
C PRO A 162 -13.09 -14.58 3.22
N ALA A 163 -13.19 -15.64 4.01
CA ALA A 163 -13.57 -15.56 5.42
C ALA A 163 -12.41 -15.19 6.34
N ASN A 164 -11.17 -15.20 5.85
CA ASN A 164 -10.01 -14.88 6.69
C ASN A 164 -10.02 -13.41 7.10
N ALA A 165 -9.67 -13.18 8.36
CA ALA A 165 -9.49 -11.83 8.87
C ALA A 165 -8.20 -11.22 8.32
N ALA A 166 -8.24 -9.94 8.05
CA ALA A 166 -7.08 -9.16 7.62
C ALA A 166 -7.07 -7.83 8.36
N VAL A 167 -5.87 -7.29 8.56
CA VAL A 167 -5.71 -5.92 9.04
C VAL A 167 -5.65 -5.00 7.83
N LEU A 168 -6.51 -3.99 7.81
CA LEU A 168 -6.57 -2.98 6.77
C LEU A 168 -6.07 -1.66 7.34
N ALA A 169 -4.95 -1.18 6.82
CA ALA A 169 -4.44 0.15 7.11
C ALA A 169 -4.69 1.04 5.89
N ARG A 170 -5.43 2.12 6.11
CA ARG A 170 -5.69 3.12 5.07
C ARG A 170 -4.78 4.31 5.28
N LEU A 171 -3.95 4.59 4.28
CA LEU A 171 -3.02 5.72 4.29
C LEU A 171 -3.48 6.74 3.27
N ARG A 172 -3.26 8.01 3.59
CA ARG A 172 -3.49 9.10 2.67
C ARG A 172 -2.16 9.75 2.32
N ILE A 173 -1.91 9.90 1.03
CA ILE A 173 -0.71 10.55 0.52
C ILE A 173 -1.14 11.86 -0.14
N ASP A 174 -0.76 12.97 0.47
CA ASP A 174 -1.04 14.30 -0.04
C ASP A 174 0.21 14.85 -0.73
N MET A 175 0.08 15.13 -2.01
CA MET A 175 1.10 15.77 -2.80
C MET A 175 0.65 17.20 -3.11
N GLU A 176 1.54 18.15 -2.95
CA GLU A 176 1.20 19.56 -3.16
C GLU A 176 0.61 19.78 -4.55
N ASP A 177 -0.60 20.34 -4.60
CA ASP A 177 -1.40 20.61 -5.81
C ASP A 177 -1.72 19.35 -6.65
N ARG A 178 -1.63 18.16 -6.06
CA ARG A 178 -1.98 16.90 -6.73
C ARG A 178 -2.91 16.09 -5.84
N GLY A 179 -3.77 15.29 -6.47
CA GLY A 179 -4.69 14.41 -5.75
C GLY A 179 -4.00 13.12 -5.28
N GLY A 180 -4.66 12.39 -4.37
CA GLY A 180 -4.19 11.04 -3.99
C GLY A 180 -4.45 10.63 -2.55
#